data_f334ea2e0f51b6b7f6bd79742fcea40a
#
_entry.id   f334ea2e0f51b6b7f6bd79742fcea40a
#
_cell.length_a   1.000
_cell.length_b   1.000
_cell.length_c   1.000
_cell.angle_alpha   90.00
_cell.angle_beta   90.00
_cell.angle_gamma   90.00
#
_symmetry.space_group_name_H-M   'P 1'
#
loop_
_entity.id
_entity.type
_entity.pdbx_description
1 polymer ?
#
loop_
_entity_poly.entity_id
_entity_poly.type
_entity_poly.pdbx_seq_one_letter_code
_entity_poly.pdbx_strand_id
1 'polypeptide(L)'
;MERFAKVNELLAEYESLEAQMADPSIHADQNKARALGKRYAQLGPVIAGYRAYKLAEEDLAAGKELAESDPSFASEIVALEKTKDDAAAILEELLLPRDPNDDRDVIMEIKAGAGGDESAIFAGDLFRMYSRYAEKQGWKIEVIDTTPSDMGGYKDMSVAIKSKGVAKPGQTPYAKLKFEGGVHRVQRVPETESQGRIHTSAAGVLILPEAEEIDVDINMNDLRIDVYRSSGPGGQSVNTTDSAVRITHVPTGIVVFCQNEKSQLQNKESALRILRARMLAAAQEEAERIASAERKNQVRTVDRSERIRTYNFPENRLSDHRVNYKANNLDSVMNGDLEAVIQSLIDADRTAKLSAGNS
;
A
#
# COMPACT_ATOMS: atom_id res chain seq x y z
N MET A 1 -16.28 -25.99 -16.25
CA MET A 1 -15.63 -24.66 -16.35
C MET A 1 -14.18 -24.83 -15.95
N GLU A 2 -13.25 -24.32 -16.73
CA GLU A 2 -11.82 -24.36 -16.34
C GLU A 2 -11.62 -23.64 -15.02
N ARG A 3 -10.96 -24.32 -14.06
CA ARG A 3 -10.71 -23.82 -12.68
C ARG A 3 -10.05 -22.43 -12.65
N PHE A 4 -9.33 -22.06 -13.73
CA PHE A 4 -8.56 -20.81 -13.85
C PHE A 4 -8.89 -20.01 -15.11
N ALA A 5 -10.15 -19.99 -15.56
CA ALA A 5 -10.55 -19.28 -16.79
C ALA A 5 -10.16 -17.79 -16.82
N LYS A 6 -10.20 -17.10 -15.65
CA LYS A 6 -9.79 -15.70 -15.52
C LYS A 6 -8.30 -15.46 -15.81
N VAL A 7 -7.46 -16.49 -15.71
CA VAL A 7 -6.01 -16.35 -15.97
C VAL A 7 -5.74 -16.14 -17.46
N ASN A 8 -6.62 -16.59 -18.35
CA ASN A 8 -6.47 -16.37 -19.78
C ASN A 8 -6.54 -14.87 -20.15
N GLU A 9 -7.35 -14.10 -19.44
CA GLU A 9 -7.41 -12.63 -19.60
C GLU A 9 -6.10 -11.98 -19.14
N LEU A 10 -5.55 -12.44 -18.01
CA LEU A 10 -4.28 -11.95 -17.49
C LEU A 10 -3.09 -12.33 -18.38
N LEU A 11 -3.15 -13.50 -19.02
CA LEU A 11 -2.15 -13.93 -20.00
C LEU A 11 -2.16 -13.02 -21.23
N ALA A 12 -3.34 -12.73 -21.77
CA ALA A 12 -3.48 -11.81 -22.92
C ALA A 12 -3.02 -10.38 -22.55
N GLU A 13 -3.32 -9.91 -21.32
CA GLU A 13 -2.81 -8.64 -20.82
C GLU A 13 -1.28 -8.65 -20.74
N TYR A 14 -0.69 -9.71 -20.20
CA TYR A 14 0.77 -9.85 -20.06
C TYR A 14 1.48 -9.82 -21.42
N GLU A 15 0.98 -10.56 -22.43
CA GLU A 15 1.52 -10.55 -23.79
C GLU A 15 1.38 -9.18 -24.46
N SER A 16 0.25 -8.49 -24.23
CA SER A 16 0.04 -7.12 -24.70
C SER A 16 1.03 -6.13 -24.08
N LEU A 17 1.30 -6.26 -22.77
CA LEU A 17 2.29 -5.43 -22.08
C LEU A 17 3.70 -5.69 -22.59
N GLU A 18 4.06 -6.95 -22.85
CA GLU A 18 5.35 -7.32 -23.41
C GLU A 18 5.55 -6.71 -24.80
N ALA A 19 4.54 -6.78 -25.65
CA ALA A 19 4.56 -6.15 -26.98
C ALA A 19 4.68 -4.61 -26.88
N GLN A 20 3.97 -3.97 -25.95
CA GLN A 20 4.06 -2.53 -25.73
C GLN A 20 5.44 -2.10 -25.21
N MET A 21 6.04 -2.88 -24.31
CA MET A 21 7.39 -2.59 -23.77
C MET A 21 8.49 -2.79 -24.81
N ALA A 22 8.25 -3.59 -25.84
CA ALA A 22 9.17 -3.77 -26.97
C ALA A 22 9.15 -2.57 -27.96
N ASP A 23 8.16 -1.67 -27.87
CA ASP A 23 8.08 -0.48 -28.73
C ASP A 23 9.08 0.59 -28.25
N PRO A 24 10.05 1.01 -29.12
CA PRO A 24 11.01 2.06 -28.77
C PRO A 24 10.39 3.41 -28.38
N SER A 25 9.17 3.70 -28.82
CA SER A 25 8.46 4.96 -28.54
C SER A 25 8.10 5.12 -27.05
N ILE A 26 7.99 4.03 -26.32
CA ILE A 26 7.67 4.04 -24.87
C ILE A 26 8.77 4.68 -24.02
N HIS A 27 10.02 4.56 -24.45
CA HIS A 27 11.14 5.17 -23.74
C HIS A 27 11.11 6.71 -23.75
N ALA A 28 10.31 7.33 -24.62
CA ALA A 28 10.10 8.77 -24.66
C ALA A 28 9.16 9.25 -23.53
N ASP A 29 8.32 8.36 -22.99
CA ASP A 29 7.41 8.65 -21.87
C ASP A 29 7.78 7.80 -20.65
N GLN A 30 8.57 8.39 -19.78
CA GLN A 30 9.12 7.70 -18.60
C GLN A 30 8.03 7.25 -17.61
N ASN A 31 6.92 8.00 -17.48
CA ASN A 31 5.82 7.66 -16.59
C ASN A 31 5.04 6.46 -17.11
N LYS A 32 4.77 6.45 -18.42
CA LYS A 32 4.10 5.32 -19.08
C LYS A 32 4.96 4.06 -19.05
N ALA A 33 6.27 4.18 -19.33
CA ALA A 33 7.21 3.07 -19.26
C ALA A 33 7.26 2.46 -17.84
N ARG A 34 7.27 3.32 -16.80
CA ARG A 34 7.26 2.88 -15.40
C ARG A 34 5.95 2.17 -15.02
N ALA A 35 4.79 2.69 -15.44
CA ALA A 35 3.49 2.08 -15.17
C ALA A 35 3.37 0.70 -15.83
N LEU A 36 3.76 0.58 -17.11
CA LEU A 36 3.75 -0.69 -17.85
C LEU A 36 4.72 -1.70 -17.23
N GLY A 37 5.95 -1.28 -16.88
CA GLY A 37 6.94 -2.12 -16.21
C GLY A 37 6.46 -2.63 -14.85
N LYS A 38 5.80 -1.79 -14.05
CA LYS A 38 5.21 -2.16 -12.77
C LYS A 38 4.12 -3.23 -12.97
N ARG A 39 3.22 -3.02 -13.93
CA ARG A 39 2.13 -3.97 -14.21
C ARG A 39 2.63 -5.31 -14.75
N TYR A 40 3.62 -5.28 -15.65
CA TYR A 40 4.29 -6.46 -16.17
C TYR A 40 4.95 -7.28 -15.04
N ALA A 41 5.68 -6.61 -14.14
CA ALA A 41 6.31 -7.26 -12.99
C ALA A 41 5.30 -7.87 -12.00
N GLN A 42 4.13 -7.26 -11.84
CA GLN A 42 3.04 -7.79 -11.01
C GLN A 42 2.44 -9.07 -11.59
N LEU A 43 2.25 -9.13 -12.91
CA LEU A 43 1.67 -10.28 -13.58
C LEU A 43 2.64 -11.45 -13.75
N GLY A 44 3.93 -11.18 -13.84
CA GLY A 44 4.97 -12.18 -14.07
C GLY A 44 4.86 -13.43 -13.18
N PRO A 45 4.77 -13.31 -11.85
CA PRO A 45 4.61 -14.46 -10.95
C PRO A 45 3.33 -15.27 -11.21
N VAL A 46 2.21 -14.60 -11.53
CA VAL A 46 0.92 -15.26 -11.83
C VAL A 46 1.03 -16.10 -13.10
N ILE A 47 1.63 -15.53 -14.15
CA ILE A 47 1.83 -16.22 -15.43
C ILE A 47 2.82 -17.38 -15.29
N ALA A 48 3.89 -17.21 -14.50
CA ALA A 48 4.82 -18.30 -14.20
C ALA A 48 4.13 -19.44 -13.43
N GLY A 49 3.31 -19.12 -12.41
CA GLY A 49 2.52 -20.10 -11.67
C GLY A 49 1.51 -20.84 -12.57
N TYR A 50 0.85 -20.12 -13.48
CA TYR A 50 -0.08 -20.73 -14.43
C TYR A 50 0.62 -21.68 -15.42
N ARG A 51 1.78 -21.29 -15.95
CA ARG A 51 2.59 -22.15 -16.82
C ARG A 51 3.05 -23.42 -16.07
N ALA A 52 3.46 -23.29 -14.81
CA ALA A 52 3.83 -24.42 -13.97
C ALA A 52 2.64 -25.37 -13.72
N TYR A 53 1.45 -24.83 -13.44
CA TYR A 53 0.23 -25.61 -13.30
C TYR A 53 -0.15 -26.36 -14.60
N LYS A 54 -0.08 -25.68 -15.76
CA LYS A 54 -0.38 -26.30 -17.06
C LYS A 54 0.60 -27.42 -17.38
N LEU A 55 1.89 -27.20 -17.15
CA LEU A 55 2.90 -28.26 -17.34
C LEU A 55 2.62 -29.47 -16.44
N ALA A 56 2.31 -29.26 -15.16
CA ALA A 56 1.98 -30.35 -14.26
C ALA A 56 0.67 -31.08 -14.63
N GLU A 57 -0.30 -30.37 -15.25
CA GLU A 57 -1.54 -30.95 -15.78
C GLU A 57 -1.26 -31.83 -17.01
N GLU A 58 -0.39 -31.37 -17.92
CA GLU A 58 0.07 -32.12 -19.11
C GLU A 58 0.90 -33.36 -18.71
N ASP A 59 1.83 -33.22 -17.77
CA ASP A 59 2.65 -34.31 -17.24
C ASP A 59 1.77 -35.40 -16.59
N LEU A 60 0.74 -35.00 -15.83
CA LEU A 60 -0.20 -35.94 -15.22
C LEU A 60 -1.04 -36.67 -16.30
N ALA A 61 -1.47 -35.96 -17.34
CA ALA A 61 -2.23 -36.60 -18.45
C ALA A 61 -1.35 -37.61 -19.18
N ALA A 62 -0.13 -37.25 -19.53
CA ALA A 62 0.84 -38.16 -20.16
C ALA A 62 1.19 -39.36 -19.27
N GLY A 63 1.37 -39.12 -17.95
CA GLY A 63 1.62 -40.21 -16.99
C GLY A 63 0.47 -41.21 -16.89
N LYS A 64 -0.79 -40.75 -16.98
CA LYS A 64 -1.98 -41.60 -16.97
C LYS A 64 -2.06 -42.44 -18.26
N GLU A 65 -1.77 -41.87 -19.43
CA GLU A 65 -1.71 -42.63 -20.69
C GLU A 65 -0.60 -43.70 -20.71
N LEU A 66 0.57 -43.37 -20.12
CA LEU A 66 1.66 -44.33 -19.98
C LEU A 66 1.30 -45.47 -19.03
N ALA A 67 0.61 -45.19 -17.93
CA ALA A 67 0.20 -46.18 -16.94
C ALA A 67 -0.87 -47.17 -17.49
N GLU A 68 -1.66 -46.75 -18.48
CA GLU A 68 -2.57 -47.65 -19.23
C GLU A 68 -1.76 -48.67 -20.04
N SER A 69 -0.60 -48.28 -20.53
CA SER A 69 0.27 -49.13 -21.37
C SER A 69 1.27 -49.95 -20.50
N ASP A 70 1.75 -49.38 -19.40
CA ASP A 70 2.70 -50.01 -18.49
C ASP A 70 2.34 -49.74 -17.03
N PRO A 71 1.85 -50.77 -16.26
CA PRO A 71 1.45 -50.62 -14.86
C PRO A 71 2.56 -50.20 -13.92
N SER A 72 3.84 -50.21 -14.29
CA SER A 72 4.95 -49.75 -13.47
C SER A 72 4.88 -48.23 -13.23
N PHE A 73 4.28 -47.46 -14.13
CA PHE A 73 4.07 -46.01 -14.00
C PHE A 73 2.96 -45.63 -12.99
N ALA A 74 2.15 -46.58 -12.55
CA ALA A 74 1.06 -46.29 -11.60
C ALA A 74 1.56 -45.66 -10.27
N SER A 75 2.78 -46.00 -9.84
CA SER A 75 3.39 -45.37 -8.65
C SER A 75 3.76 -43.92 -8.82
N GLU A 76 4.02 -43.46 -10.05
CA GLU A 76 4.40 -42.08 -10.35
C GLU A 76 3.18 -41.15 -10.42
N ILE A 77 1.98 -41.69 -10.76
CA ILE A 77 0.75 -40.90 -10.85
C ILE A 77 0.47 -40.15 -9.54
N VAL A 78 0.67 -40.78 -8.39
CA VAL A 78 0.44 -40.15 -7.09
C VAL A 78 1.36 -38.94 -6.89
N ALA A 79 2.61 -39.02 -7.32
CA ALA A 79 3.56 -37.92 -7.26
C ALA A 79 3.19 -36.78 -8.25
N LEU A 80 2.75 -37.13 -9.44
CA LEU A 80 2.29 -36.16 -10.46
C LEU A 80 0.99 -35.46 -10.03
N GLU A 81 0.04 -36.17 -9.43
CA GLU A 81 -1.17 -35.59 -8.87
C GLU A 81 -0.83 -34.59 -7.77
N LYS A 82 0.08 -34.95 -6.86
CA LYS A 82 0.56 -34.04 -5.83
C LYS A 82 1.22 -32.79 -6.41
N THR A 83 2.09 -32.96 -7.41
CA THR A 83 2.75 -31.82 -8.08
C THR A 83 1.75 -30.86 -8.71
N LYS A 84 0.71 -31.38 -9.36
CA LYS A 84 -0.37 -30.58 -9.93
C LYS A 84 -1.16 -29.85 -8.84
N ASP A 85 -1.49 -30.54 -7.74
CA ASP A 85 -2.25 -29.94 -6.64
C ASP A 85 -1.44 -28.85 -5.93
N ASP A 86 -0.15 -29.07 -5.71
CA ASP A 86 0.78 -28.08 -5.15
C ASP A 86 0.89 -26.85 -6.08
N ALA A 87 1.02 -27.06 -7.39
CA ALA A 87 1.04 -25.97 -8.38
C ALA A 87 -0.30 -25.20 -8.45
N ALA A 88 -1.42 -25.91 -8.32
CA ALA A 88 -2.74 -25.29 -8.26
C ALA A 88 -2.90 -24.40 -7.00
N ALA A 89 -2.46 -24.90 -5.84
CA ALA A 89 -2.51 -24.12 -4.59
C ALA A 89 -1.65 -22.85 -4.65
N ILE A 90 -0.45 -22.94 -5.25
CA ILE A 90 0.42 -21.78 -5.46
C ILE A 90 -0.26 -20.77 -6.40
N LEU A 91 -0.89 -21.23 -7.48
CA LEU A 91 -1.57 -20.36 -8.42
C LEU A 91 -2.80 -19.68 -7.77
N GLU A 92 -3.58 -20.39 -6.97
CA GLU A 92 -4.70 -19.80 -6.22
C GLU A 92 -4.23 -18.70 -5.30
N GLU A 93 -3.09 -18.89 -4.64
CA GLU A 93 -2.47 -17.85 -3.81
C GLU A 93 -2.08 -16.61 -4.61
N LEU A 94 -1.46 -16.81 -5.77
CA LEU A 94 -1.04 -15.71 -6.65
C LEU A 94 -2.21 -14.93 -7.25
N LEU A 95 -3.38 -15.56 -7.36
CA LEU A 95 -4.62 -14.96 -7.86
C LEU A 95 -5.42 -14.22 -6.79
N LEU A 96 -5.04 -14.32 -5.52
CA LEU A 96 -5.70 -13.54 -4.47
C LEU A 96 -5.59 -12.04 -4.74
N PRO A 97 -6.66 -11.27 -4.52
CA PRO A 97 -6.63 -9.83 -4.69
C PRO A 97 -5.60 -9.22 -3.73
N ARG A 98 -4.58 -8.60 -4.32
CA ARG A 98 -3.56 -7.86 -3.56
C ARG A 98 -4.09 -6.46 -3.25
N ASP A 99 -3.72 -5.94 -2.11
CA ASP A 99 -3.96 -4.54 -1.79
C ASP A 99 -3.17 -3.66 -2.78
N PRO A 100 -3.81 -2.69 -3.44
CA PRO A 100 -3.12 -1.81 -4.39
C PRO A 100 -1.98 -0.99 -3.75
N ASN A 101 -2.00 -0.84 -2.43
CA ASN A 101 -0.98 -0.14 -1.67
C ASN A 101 0.20 -1.04 -1.25
N ASP A 102 0.12 -2.36 -1.45
CA ASP A 102 1.16 -3.30 -1.01
C ASP A 102 2.56 -3.00 -1.59
N ASP A 103 2.65 -2.30 -2.73
CA ASP A 103 3.92 -1.92 -3.34
C ASP A 103 4.48 -0.58 -2.83
N ARG A 104 3.81 0.07 -1.88
CA ARG A 104 4.18 1.41 -1.39
C ARG A 104 5.09 1.36 -0.18
N ASP A 105 5.76 2.48 0.02
CA ASP A 105 6.45 2.80 1.27
C ASP A 105 5.42 3.23 2.34
N VAL A 106 5.86 3.39 3.59
CA VAL A 106 4.99 3.62 4.75
C VAL A 106 5.30 4.94 5.42
N ILE A 107 4.24 5.66 5.79
CA ILE A 107 4.28 6.66 6.86
C ILE A 107 3.69 6.02 8.11
N MET A 108 4.50 5.94 9.16
CA MET A 108 4.10 5.42 10.47
C MET A 108 4.01 6.57 11.47
N GLU A 109 2.85 6.70 12.11
CA GLU A 109 2.66 7.64 13.23
C GLU A 109 2.50 6.82 14.52
N ILE A 110 3.24 7.20 15.57
CA ILE A 110 3.18 6.56 16.88
C ILE A 110 2.78 7.64 17.88
N LYS A 111 1.65 7.44 18.58
CA LYS A 111 1.09 8.40 19.54
C LYS A 111 0.98 7.79 20.91
N ALA A 112 1.46 8.51 21.93
CA ALA A 112 1.21 8.16 23.30
C ALA A 112 -0.30 8.21 23.61
N GLY A 113 -0.79 7.21 24.33
CA GLY A 113 -2.20 7.08 24.70
C GLY A 113 -2.42 7.08 26.19
N ALA A 114 -3.33 6.23 26.66
CA ALA A 114 -3.65 6.12 28.07
C ALA A 114 -2.44 5.61 28.88
N GLY A 115 -1.98 6.36 29.88
CA GLY A 115 -0.86 5.96 30.76
C GLY A 115 0.11 7.09 31.14
N GLY A 116 -0.15 8.33 30.69
CA GLY A 116 0.73 9.48 30.99
C GLY A 116 2.13 9.32 30.41
N ASP A 117 3.17 9.67 31.17
CA ASP A 117 4.57 9.62 30.73
C ASP A 117 5.02 8.22 30.32
N GLU A 118 4.50 7.18 30.97
CA GLU A 118 4.79 5.79 30.60
C GLU A 118 4.35 5.44 29.18
N SER A 119 3.23 5.99 28.72
CA SER A 119 2.78 5.79 27.34
C SER A 119 3.71 6.44 26.32
N ALA A 120 4.33 7.57 26.66
CA ALA A 120 5.32 8.25 25.83
C ALA A 120 6.65 7.48 25.77
N ILE A 121 7.09 6.91 26.89
CA ILE A 121 8.27 6.03 26.94
C ILE A 121 8.01 4.78 26.08
N PHE A 122 6.83 4.18 26.22
CA PHE A 122 6.45 3.01 25.42
C PHE A 122 6.36 3.33 23.91
N ALA A 123 5.88 4.52 23.54
CA ALA A 123 5.91 4.96 22.14
C ALA A 123 7.36 5.01 21.60
N GLY A 124 8.32 5.46 22.41
CA GLY A 124 9.74 5.41 22.07
C GLY A 124 10.29 3.99 21.93
N ASP A 125 9.83 3.06 22.78
CA ASP A 125 10.20 1.65 22.69
C ASP A 125 9.66 1.00 21.41
N LEU A 126 8.40 1.29 21.03
CA LEU A 126 7.81 0.83 19.78
C LEU A 126 8.58 1.39 18.58
N PHE A 127 8.93 2.67 18.58
CA PHE A 127 9.75 3.24 17.52
C PHE A 127 11.09 2.53 17.38
N ARG A 128 11.78 2.27 18.50
CA ARG A 128 13.05 1.52 18.49
C ARG A 128 12.87 0.10 17.96
N MET A 129 11.79 -0.58 18.33
CA MET A 129 11.44 -1.92 17.83
C MET A 129 11.24 -1.91 16.30
N TYR A 130 10.43 -0.99 15.77
CA TYR A 130 10.21 -0.87 14.34
C TYR A 130 11.46 -0.42 13.58
N SER A 131 12.29 0.43 14.18
CA SER A 131 13.56 0.86 13.58
C SER A 131 14.50 -0.32 13.38
N ARG A 132 14.65 -1.16 14.40
CA ARG A 132 15.47 -2.37 14.30
C ARG A 132 14.91 -3.40 13.33
N TYR A 133 13.59 -3.53 13.26
CA TYR A 133 12.96 -4.38 12.27
C TYR A 133 13.23 -3.87 10.84
N ALA A 134 13.06 -2.58 10.60
CA ALA A 134 13.33 -1.97 9.30
C ALA A 134 14.81 -2.11 8.89
N GLU A 135 15.75 -1.97 9.81
CA GLU A 135 17.18 -2.23 9.57
C GLU A 135 17.41 -3.69 9.13
N LYS A 136 16.80 -4.66 9.80
CA LYS A 136 16.90 -6.09 9.43
C LYS A 136 16.32 -6.37 8.04
N GLN A 137 15.25 -5.66 7.64
CA GLN A 137 14.66 -5.76 6.31
C GLN A 137 15.45 -4.96 5.24
N GLY A 138 16.48 -4.20 5.65
CA GLY A 138 17.27 -3.36 4.76
C GLY A 138 16.56 -2.08 4.30
N TRP A 139 15.48 -1.67 5.00
CA TRP A 139 14.74 -0.44 4.71
C TRP A 139 15.45 0.79 5.29
N LYS A 140 15.12 1.95 4.75
CA LYS A 140 15.57 3.25 5.25
C LYS A 140 14.47 3.85 6.10
N ILE A 141 14.85 4.43 7.27
CA ILE A 141 13.94 5.21 8.11
C ILE A 141 14.32 6.68 8.01
N GLU A 142 13.30 7.52 7.90
CA GLU A 142 13.42 8.97 7.89
C GLU A 142 12.42 9.54 8.88
N VAL A 143 12.92 10.26 9.88
CA VAL A 143 12.06 10.93 10.86
C VAL A 143 11.49 12.18 10.23
N ILE A 144 10.16 12.28 10.17
CA ILE A 144 9.44 13.43 9.60
C ILE A 144 9.20 14.47 10.67
N ASP A 145 8.59 14.06 11.79
CA ASP A 145 8.26 14.95 12.91
C ASP A 145 8.28 14.21 14.24
N THR A 146 8.61 14.94 15.32
CA THR A 146 8.62 14.38 16.68
C THR A 146 8.22 15.41 17.72
N THR A 147 7.39 14.97 18.65
CA THR A 147 7.08 15.72 19.88
C THR A 147 7.63 14.93 21.07
N PRO A 148 8.82 15.28 21.62
CA PRO A 148 9.41 14.58 22.74
C PRO A 148 8.58 14.79 24.02
N SER A 149 8.71 13.84 24.96
CA SER A 149 8.18 13.97 26.33
C SER A 149 9.28 14.37 27.30
N ASP A 150 8.94 15.12 28.35
CA ASP A 150 9.88 15.61 29.38
C ASP A 150 10.54 14.45 30.17
N MET A 151 9.84 13.32 30.29
CA MET A 151 10.33 12.11 30.99
C MET A 151 10.99 11.07 30.04
N GLY A 152 11.26 11.46 28.80
CA GLY A 152 11.78 10.56 27.77
C GLY A 152 10.69 9.94 26.88
N GLY A 153 11.09 9.40 25.72
CA GLY A 153 10.16 8.93 24.72
C GLY A 153 9.47 10.06 23.93
N TYR A 154 8.32 9.77 23.33
CA TYR A 154 7.64 10.68 22.42
C TYR A 154 6.13 10.73 22.68
N LYS A 155 5.57 11.94 22.74
CA LYS A 155 4.11 12.16 22.79
C LYS A 155 3.49 11.85 21.42
N ASP A 156 4.19 12.24 20.36
CA ASP A 156 3.84 11.99 18.97
C ASP A 156 5.12 11.85 18.16
N MET A 157 5.13 10.92 17.18
CA MET A 157 6.24 10.70 16.28
C MET A 157 5.72 10.24 14.93
N SER A 158 6.23 10.84 13.87
CA SER A 158 5.95 10.47 12.49
C SER A 158 7.24 10.11 11.75
N VAL A 159 7.27 8.95 11.13
CA VAL A 159 8.43 8.45 10.38
C VAL A 159 8.02 7.89 9.02
N ALA A 160 8.86 8.10 8.01
CA ALA A 160 8.76 7.39 6.74
C ALA A 160 9.69 6.17 6.75
N ILE A 161 9.17 5.02 6.32
CA ILE A 161 9.92 3.78 6.16
C ILE A 161 9.90 3.40 4.69
N LYS A 162 11.08 3.43 4.05
CA LYS A 162 11.26 3.32 2.61
C LYS A 162 12.10 2.11 2.23
N SER A 163 11.68 1.42 1.18
CA SER A 163 12.47 0.34 0.59
C SER A 163 13.73 0.89 -0.11
N LYS A 164 14.83 0.14 -0.07
CA LYS A 164 16.04 0.45 -0.85
C LYS A 164 15.95 -0.23 -2.22
N GLY A 165 15.67 0.56 -3.26
CA GLY A 165 15.56 0.05 -4.63
C GLY A 165 14.24 -0.67 -4.90
N VAL A 166 14.22 -1.54 -5.93
CA VAL A 166 13.01 -2.28 -6.32
C VAL A 166 12.83 -3.46 -5.37
N ALA A 167 11.86 -3.36 -4.48
CA ALA A 167 11.51 -4.44 -3.57
C ALA A 167 10.75 -5.56 -4.31
N LYS A 168 10.93 -6.81 -3.85
CA LYS A 168 10.10 -7.92 -4.33
C LYS A 168 8.65 -7.74 -3.88
N PRO A 169 7.66 -8.17 -4.68
CA PRO A 169 6.27 -8.13 -4.28
C PRO A 169 6.04 -8.79 -2.90
N GLY A 170 5.30 -8.11 -2.02
CA GLY A 170 5.03 -8.58 -0.65
C GLY A 170 6.17 -8.36 0.35
N GLN A 171 7.30 -7.77 -0.05
CA GLN A 171 8.42 -7.44 0.84
C GLN A 171 8.63 -5.93 1.00
N THR A 172 7.70 -5.15 0.57
CA THR A 172 7.65 -3.70 0.76
C THR A 172 7.28 -3.35 2.18
N PRO A 173 7.62 -2.15 2.66
CA PRO A 173 7.25 -1.70 3.99
C PRO A 173 5.75 -1.78 4.27
N TYR A 174 4.90 -1.33 3.34
CA TYR A 174 3.45 -1.33 3.55
C TYR A 174 2.88 -2.75 3.60
N ALA A 175 3.29 -3.66 2.71
CA ALA A 175 2.80 -5.04 2.69
C ALA A 175 3.00 -5.76 4.03
N LYS A 176 4.10 -5.47 4.73
CA LYS A 176 4.43 -6.07 6.02
C LYS A 176 3.87 -5.31 7.21
N LEU A 177 3.93 -3.98 7.20
CA LEU A 177 3.59 -3.15 8.35
C LEU A 177 2.11 -2.74 8.43
N LYS A 178 1.31 -2.89 7.36
CA LYS A 178 -0.11 -2.53 7.37
C LYS A 178 -0.91 -3.16 8.50
N PHE A 179 -0.48 -4.32 8.98
CA PHE A 179 -1.11 -5.03 10.09
C PHE A 179 -0.72 -4.48 11.48
N GLU A 180 0.24 -3.55 11.55
CA GLU A 180 0.69 -2.97 12.82
C GLU A 180 -0.18 -1.78 13.27
N GLY A 181 -1.10 -1.30 12.41
CA GLY A 181 -2.02 -0.22 12.75
C GLY A 181 -3.03 -0.62 13.83
N GLY A 182 -3.08 0.17 14.91
CA GLY A 182 -4.00 -0.02 16.03
C GLY A 182 -3.39 0.32 17.39
N VAL A 183 -4.07 -0.10 18.46
CA VAL A 183 -3.66 0.21 19.83
C VAL A 183 -2.79 -0.91 20.40
N HIS A 184 -1.56 -0.56 20.79
CA HIS A 184 -0.60 -1.44 21.45
C HIS A 184 -0.63 -1.21 22.95
N ARG A 185 -0.80 -2.27 23.73
CA ARG A 185 -0.90 -2.22 25.17
C ARG A 185 0.36 -2.79 25.84
N VAL A 186 0.95 -2.06 26.75
CA VAL A 186 2.09 -2.52 27.56
C VAL A 186 1.66 -2.81 29.00
N GLN A 187 2.23 -3.85 29.59
CA GLN A 187 2.13 -4.19 31.02
C GLN A 187 3.53 -4.36 31.56
N ARG A 188 3.98 -3.40 32.37
CA ARG A 188 5.28 -3.43 33.07
C ARG A 188 5.24 -2.54 34.30
N VAL A 189 6.28 -2.62 35.12
CA VAL A 189 6.55 -1.63 36.16
C VAL A 189 7.19 -0.42 35.46
N PRO A 190 6.55 0.76 35.42
CA PRO A 190 7.13 1.94 34.80
C PRO A 190 8.41 2.39 35.50
N GLU A 191 9.32 3.04 34.78
CA GLU A 191 10.48 3.70 35.36
C GLU A 191 10.09 4.85 36.35
N THR A 192 8.88 5.39 36.18
CA THR A 192 8.28 6.43 37.00
C THR A 192 7.60 5.91 38.28
N GLU A 193 7.50 4.57 38.46
CA GLU A 193 6.80 3.93 39.58
C GLU A 193 7.79 3.55 40.70
N SER A 194 7.62 4.15 41.88
CA SER A 194 8.51 3.92 43.04
C SER A 194 8.14 2.71 43.89
N GLN A 195 6.91 2.17 43.76
CA GLN A 195 6.39 1.07 44.59
C GLN A 195 6.39 -0.30 43.87
N GLY A 196 6.95 -0.39 42.69
CA GLY A 196 7.07 -1.65 41.94
C GLY A 196 5.75 -2.21 41.42
N ARG A 197 4.69 -1.41 41.31
CA ARG A 197 3.39 -1.86 40.80
C ARG A 197 3.39 -1.94 39.30
N ILE A 198 2.79 -3.00 38.77
CA ILE A 198 2.59 -3.16 37.34
C ILE A 198 1.51 -2.20 36.86
N HIS A 199 1.87 -1.34 35.91
CA HIS A 199 0.91 -0.46 35.25
C HIS A 199 0.58 -0.99 33.84
N THR A 200 -0.58 -0.56 33.36
CA THR A 200 -1.02 -0.84 32.00
C THR A 200 -1.11 0.48 31.26
N SER A 201 -0.31 0.65 30.23
CA SER A 201 -0.29 1.81 29.37
C SER A 201 -0.56 1.42 27.90
N ALA A 202 -0.87 2.39 27.07
CA ALA A 202 -1.17 2.15 25.66
C ALA A 202 -0.53 3.22 24.77
N ALA A 203 -0.16 2.83 23.55
CA ALA A 203 0.26 3.72 22.47
C ALA A 203 -0.48 3.32 21.19
N GLY A 204 -0.88 4.30 20.40
CA GLY A 204 -1.50 4.09 19.09
C GLY A 204 -0.44 4.06 18.00
N VAL A 205 -0.50 3.11 17.10
CA VAL A 205 0.29 3.04 15.89
C VAL A 205 -0.64 3.20 14.70
N LEU A 206 -0.32 4.11 13.81
CA LEU A 206 -1.04 4.34 12.57
C LEU A 206 -0.11 4.05 11.40
N ILE A 207 -0.59 3.31 10.43
CA ILE A 207 0.15 2.93 9.22
C ILE A 207 -0.60 3.47 8.01
N LEU A 208 0.05 4.35 7.26
CA LEU A 208 -0.47 4.92 6.03
C LEU A 208 0.48 4.58 4.86
N PRO A 209 -0.05 4.29 3.67
CA PRO A 209 0.79 4.21 2.49
C PRO A 209 1.35 5.60 2.16
N GLU A 210 2.64 5.70 1.84
CA GLU A 210 3.20 6.95 1.35
C GLU A 210 2.53 7.31 0.03
N ALA A 211 2.02 8.55 -0.07
CA ALA A 211 1.37 9.02 -1.29
C ALA A 211 2.41 9.13 -2.42
N GLU A 212 2.10 8.58 -3.59
CA GLU A 212 2.86 8.88 -4.81
C GLU A 212 2.65 10.35 -5.18
N GLU A 213 3.66 10.98 -5.82
CA GLU A 213 3.48 12.30 -6.38
C GLU A 213 2.30 12.27 -7.36
N ILE A 214 1.29 13.09 -7.05
CA ILE A 214 0.10 13.19 -7.90
C ILE A 214 0.49 14.02 -9.11
N ASP A 215 0.78 13.36 -10.22
CA ASP A 215 0.97 14.02 -11.49
C ASP A 215 -0.39 14.15 -12.19
N VAL A 216 -0.80 15.38 -12.45
CA VAL A 216 -2.07 15.66 -13.12
C VAL A 216 -1.81 15.88 -14.59
N ASP A 217 -2.02 14.83 -15.38
CA ASP A 217 -2.04 14.93 -16.84
C ASP A 217 -3.41 15.40 -17.32
N ILE A 218 -3.41 16.48 -18.13
CA ILE A 218 -4.64 17.05 -18.70
C ILE A 218 -4.80 16.58 -20.14
N ASN A 219 -5.75 15.70 -20.37
CA ASN A 219 -6.12 15.32 -21.73
C ASN A 219 -6.89 16.47 -22.40
N MET A 220 -6.37 16.99 -23.49
CA MET A 220 -6.98 18.11 -24.22
C MET A 220 -8.39 17.79 -24.78
N ASN A 221 -8.71 16.49 -24.98
CA ASN A 221 -10.04 16.07 -25.43
C ASN A 221 -11.12 16.20 -24.33
N ASP A 222 -10.71 16.26 -23.08
CA ASP A 222 -11.60 16.41 -21.93
C ASP A 222 -11.85 17.90 -21.59
N LEU A 223 -11.28 18.80 -22.39
CA LEU A 223 -11.41 20.25 -22.21
C LEU A 223 -12.45 20.84 -23.18
N ARG A 224 -13.38 21.55 -22.62
CA ARG A 224 -14.21 22.48 -23.38
C ARG A 224 -13.65 23.90 -23.23
N ILE A 225 -13.26 24.51 -24.34
CA ILE A 225 -12.66 25.84 -24.38
C ILE A 225 -13.65 26.78 -25.04
N ASP A 226 -14.15 27.76 -24.29
CA ASP A 226 -15.05 28.82 -24.76
C ASP A 226 -14.26 30.14 -24.76
N VAL A 227 -14.42 30.91 -25.84
CA VAL A 227 -13.78 32.23 -26.03
C VAL A 227 -14.86 33.30 -26.08
N TYR A 228 -14.62 34.42 -25.44
CA TYR A 228 -15.57 35.56 -25.40
C TYR A 228 -14.84 36.90 -25.17
N ARG A 229 -15.61 37.95 -25.20
CA ARG A 229 -15.09 39.32 -25.00
C ARG A 229 -14.73 39.54 -23.53
N SER A 230 -13.58 40.14 -23.29
CA SER A 230 -13.17 40.49 -21.92
C SER A 230 -14.09 41.58 -21.35
N SER A 231 -14.41 41.48 -20.06
CA SER A 231 -15.17 42.52 -19.32
C SER A 231 -14.17 43.43 -18.59
N GLY A 232 -14.29 44.76 -18.79
CA GLY A 232 -13.43 45.74 -18.10
C GLY A 232 -13.76 47.16 -18.41
N PRO A 233 -13.21 48.16 -17.68
CA PRO A 233 -13.41 49.58 -17.99
C PRO A 233 -12.82 49.89 -19.37
N GLY A 234 -13.67 50.29 -20.29
CA GLY A 234 -13.59 50.35 -21.73
C GLY A 234 -12.28 50.82 -22.36
N GLY A 235 -12.04 50.25 -23.53
CA GLY A 235 -11.02 50.58 -24.51
C GLY A 235 -11.31 49.83 -25.80
N GLN A 236 -10.75 50.30 -26.95
CA GLN A 236 -11.07 49.75 -28.25
C GLN A 236 -10.75 48.23 -28.38
N SER A 237 -9.72 47.73 -27.69
CA SER A 237 -9.36 46.29 -27.68
C SER A 237 -10.30 45.42 -26.85
N VAL A 238 -10.93 45.93 -25.80
CA VAL A 238 -11.88 45.19 -24.95
C VAL A 238 -13.21 44.95 -25.67
N ASN A 239 -13.61 45.90 -26.53
CA ASN A 239 -14.89 45.86 -27.22
C ASN A 239 -14.88 45.13 -28.56
N THR A 240 -13.69 44.88 -29.15
CA THR A 240 -13.56 44.36 -30.52
C THR A 240 -12.87 42.97 -30.58
N THR A 241 -12.20 42.50 -29.52
CA THR A 241 -11.42 41.27 -29.58
C THR A 241 -11.91 40.26 -28.53
N ASP A 242 -12.18 39.03 -28.98
CA ASP A 242 -12.54 37.91 -28.09
C ASP A 242 -11.27 37.35 -27.46
N SER A 243 -10.73 38.04 -26.43
CA SER A 243 -9.47 37.66 -25.77
C SER A 243 -9.65 36.86 -24.49
N ALA A 244 -10.83 36.86 -23.87
CA ALA A 244 -11.11 36.11 -22.66
C ALA A 244 -11.35 34.61 -22.97
N VAL A 245 -10.80 33.75 -22.14
CA VAL A 245 -10.88 32.30 -22.29
C VAL A 245 -11.48 31.66 -21.04
N ARG A 246 -12.44 30.77 -21.24
CA ARG A 246 -12.99 29.88 -20.22
C ARG A 246 -12.67 28.45 -20.58
N ILE A 247 -12.02 27.72 -19.70
CA ILE A 247 -11.74 26.30 -19.85
C ILE A 247 -12.55 25.54 -18.82
N THR A 248 -13.32 24.56 -19.29
CA THR A 248 -14.07 23.63 -18.44
C THR A 248 -13.49 22.24 -18.64
N HIS A 249 -13.03 21.63 -17.57
CA HIS A 249 -12.66 20.21 -17.58
C HIS A 249 -13.93 19.38 -17.39
N VAL A 250 -14.39 18.71 -18.46
CA VAL A 250 -15.71 18.06 -18.50
C VAL A 250 -15.86 16.97 -17.43
N PRO A 251 -14.87 16.07 -17.18
CA PRO A 251 -15.02 15.00 -16.20
C PRO A 251 -15.16 15.49 -14.75
N THR A 252 -14.41 16.54 -14.36
CA THR A 252 -14.43 17.05 -12.97
C THR A 252 -15.35 18.26 -12.76
N GLY A 253 -15.83 18.89 -13.85
CA GLY A 253 -16.63 20.08 -13.78
C GLY A 253 -15.86 21.35 -13.34
N ILE A 254 -14.53 21.29 -13.22
CA ILE A 254 -13.70 22.44 -12.83
C ILE A 254 -13.69 23.46 -13.96
N VAL A 255 -14.06 24.71 -13.63
CA VAL A 255 -14.08 25.84 -14.59
C VAL A 255 -13.03 26.85 -14.22
N VAL A 256 -12.26 27.28 -15.19
CA VAL A 256 -11.25 28.36 -15.08
C VAL A 256 -11.50 29.44 -16.07
N PHE A 257 -11.32 30.65 -15.63
CA PHE A 257 -11.54 31.89 -16.33
C PHE A 257 -10.24 32.69 -16.42
N CYS A 258 -9.83 33.16 -17.58
CA CYS A 258 -8.68 34.04 -17.73
C CYS A 258 -8.96 35.17 -18.78
N GLN A 259 -8.74 36.42 -18.38
CA GLN A 259 -8.92 37.58 -19.23
C GLN A 259 -7.87 38.68 -18.98
N ASN A 260 -6.77 38.35 -18.29
CA ASN A 260 -5.80 39.30 -17.78
C ASN A 260 -4.88 39.88 -18.90
N GLU A 261 -4.69 39.09 -19.96
CA GLU A 261 -3.81 39.44 -21.06
C GLU A 261 -4.60 39.92 -22.30
N LYS A 262 -3.93 40.70 -23.15
CA LYS A 262 -4.51 41.16 -24.44
C LYS A 262 -4.56 40.04 -25.49
N SER A 263 -3.73 39.01 -25.33
CA SER A 263 -3.63 37.89 -26.26
C SER A 263 -4.46 36.69 -25.76
N GLN A 264 -5.36 36.22 -26.62
CA GLN A 264 -6.14 35.00 -26.39
C GLN A 264 -5.25 33.79 -26.10
N LEU A 265 -4.10 33.65 -26.80
CA LEU A 265 -3.19 32.55 -26.62
C LEU A 265 -2.57 32.54 -25.21
N GLN A 266 -2.12 33.73 -24.74
CA GLN A 266 -1.59 33.87 -23.38
C GLN A 266 -2.65 33.63 -22.32
N ASN A 267 -3.90 34.06 -22.52
CA ASN A 267 -5.01 33.74 -21.61
C ASN A 267 -5.32 32.26 -21.60
N LYS A 268 -5.24 31.55 -22.75
CA LYS A 268 -5.41 30.09 -22.82
C LYS A 268 -4.32 29.36 -22.06
N GLU A 269 -3.05 29.73 -22.22
CA GLU A 269 -1.93 29.12 -21.50
C GLU A 269 -2.02 29.36 -19.99
N SER A 270 -2.38 30.59 -19.59
CA SER A 270 -2.60 30.93 -18.18
C SER A 270 -3.78 30.17 -17.59
N ALA A 271 -4.88 30.03 -18.32
CA ALA A 271 -6.04 29.26 -17.90
C ALA A 271 -5.70 27.74 -17.74
N LEU A 272 -4.91 27.16 -18.64
CA LEU A 272 -4.43 25.78 -18.52
C LEU A 272 -3.53 25.61 -17.30
N ARG A 273 -2.66 26.56 -17.00
CA ARG A 273 -1.80 26.54 -15.81
C ARG A 273 -2.64 26.59 -14.52
N ILE A 274 -3.65 27.48 -14.48
CA ILE A 274 -4.56 27.57 -13.32
C ILE A 274 -5.41 26.30 -13.20
N LEU A 275 -5.88 25.73 -14.31
CA LEU A 275 -6.63 24.46 -14.30
C LEU A 275 -5.80 23.35 -13.70
N ARG A 276 -4.53 23.20 -14.14
CA ARG A 276 -3.62 22.17 -13.59
C ARG A 276 -3.43 22.33 -12.09
N ALA A 277 -3.20 23.55 -11.61
CA ALA A 277 -3.06 23.82 -10.19
C ALA A 277 -4.34 23.51 -9.39
N ARG A 278 -5.53 23.81 -9.93
CA ARG A 278 -6.81 23.48 -9.27
C ARG A 278 -7.09 21.98 -9.24
N MET A 279 -6.79 21.27 -10.32
CA MET A 279 -6.93 19.82 -10.38
C MET A 279 -5.99 19.13 -9.41
N LEU A 280 -4.74 19.59 -9.32
CA LEU A 280 -3.76 19.09 -8.35
C LEU A 280 -4.24 19.31 -6.90
N ALA A 281 -4.72 20.51 -6.59
CA ALA A 281 -5.26 20.82 -5.27
C ALA A 281 -6.49 19.95 -4.91
N ALA A 282 -7.41 19.73 -5.87
CA ALA A 282 -8.57 18.87 -5.66
C ALA A 282 -8.17 17.39 -5.44
N ALA A 283 -7.18 16.91 -6.19
CA ALA A 283 -6.66 15.54 -6.02
C ALA A 283 -5.93 15.36 -4.68
N GLN A 284 -5.19 16.39 -4.23
CA GLN A 284 -4.55 16.38 -2.91
C GLN A 284 -5.59 16.40 -1.77
N GLU A 285 -6.64 17.22 -1.88
CA GLU A 285 -7.73 17.27 -0.89
C GLU A 285 -8.46 15.93 -0.78
N GLU A 286 -8.73 15.27 -1.90
CA GLU A 286 -9.35 13.95 -1.91
C GLU A 286 -8.44 12.89 -1.29
N ALA A 287 -7.15 12.90 -1.61
CA ALA A 287 -6.16 12.00 -1.01
C ALA A 287 -6.08 12.20 0.52
N GLU A 288 -6.08 13.45 0.97
CA GLU A 288 -6.08 13.78 2.41
C GLU A 288 -7.37 13.35 3.10
N ARG A 289 -8.53 13.49 2.44
CA ARG A 289 -9.82 13.01 2.94
C ARG A 289 -9.82 11.49 3.15
N ILE A 290 -9.27 10.74 2.19
CA ILE A 290 -9.14 9.28 2.29
C ILE A 290 -8.20 8.92 3.44
N ALA A 291 -7.02 9.54 3.51
CA ALA A 291 -6.06 9.31 4.59
C ALA A 291 -6.64 9.65 5.98
N SER A 292 -7.43 10.73 6.08
CA SER A 292 -8.12 11.10 7.32
C SER A 292 -9.18 10.07 7.74
N ALA A 293 -9.90 9.49 6.78
CA ALA A 293 -10.86 8.43 7.05
C ALA A 293 -10.17 7.14 7.52
N GLU A 294 -9.06 6.77 6.90
CA GLU A 294 -8.24 5.63 7.30
C GLU A 294 -7.67 5.82 8.72
N ARG A 295 -7.16 7.03 9.04
CA ARG A 295 -6.73 7.38 10.41
C ARG A 295 -7.81 7.11 11.44
N LYS A 296 -9.05 7.55 11.18
CA LYS A 296 -10.17 7.34 12.10
C LYS A 296 -10.57 5.87 12.25
N ASN A 297 -10.38 5.06 11.21
CA ASN A 297 -10.71 3.64 11.24
C ASN A 297 -9.65 2.81 12.01
N GLN A 298 -8.36 3.15 11.90
CA GLN A 298 -7.28 2.41 12.56
C GLN A 298 -7.19 2.74 14.06
N VAL A 299 -7.35 4.01 14.43
CA VAL A 299 -7.21 4.45 15.83
C VAL A 299 -8.34 5.43 16.17
N ARG A 300 -9.41 4.93 16.79
CA ARG A 300 -10.56 5.76 17.20
C ARG A 300 -10.24 6.56 18.46
N THR A 301 -9.89 5.86 19.50
CA THR A 301 -9.42 6.40 20.80
C THR A 301 -8.23 5.55 21.19
N VAL A 302 -7.11 6.13 21.61
CA VAL A 302 -5.96 5.33 22.07
C VAL A 302 -6.27 4.73 23.46
N ASP A 303 -7.42 4.05 23.60
CA ASP A 303 -7.87 3.42 24.83
C ASP A 303 -7.33 1.98 24.93
N ARG A 304 -7.03 1.56 26.16
CA ARG A 304 -6.50 0.21 26.48
C ARG A 304 -7.45 -0.92 26.11
N SER A 305 -8.76 -0.64 25.96
CA SER A 305 -9.79 -1.62 25.62
C SER A 305 -9.74 -2.02 24.14
N GLU A 306 -9.33 -1.11 23.27
CA GLU A 306 -9.26 -1.33 21.81
C GLU A 306 -7.96 -2.01 21.34
N ARG A 307 -7.22 -2.63 22.25
CA ARG A 307 -5.91 -3.23 21.98
C ARG A 307 -5.94 -4.29 20.90
N ILE A 308 -5.02 -4.17 19.94
CA ILE A 308 -4.72 -5.24 18.98
C ILE A 308 -3.66 -6.20 19.54
N ARG A 309 -2.70 -5.67 20.32
CA ARG A 309 -1.55 -6.44 20.84
C ARG A 309 -1.20 -6.06 22.27
N THR A 310 -0.73 -7.03 23.05
CA THR A 310 -0.28 -6.83 24.43
C THR A 310 1.17 -7.26 24.59
N TYR A 311 1.97 -6.41 25.17
CA TYR A 311 3.38 -6.57 25.55
C TYR A 311 3.47 -6.73 27.07
N ASN A 312 3.61 -7.96 27.54
CA ASN A 312 3.68 -8.28 28.97
C ASN A 312 5.14 -8.55 29.36
N PHE A 313 5.81 -7.56 29.92
CA PHE A 313 7.22 -7.63 30.30
C PHE A 313 7.48 -8.60 31.45
N PRO A 314 6.69 -8.61 32.56
CA PRO A 314 6.90 -9.57 33.65
C PRO A 314 6.88 -11.04 33.21
N GLU A 315 6.08 -11.37 32.20
CA GLU A 315 5.97 -12.74 31.67
C GLU A 315 6.80 -12.95 30.40
N ASN A 316 7.57 -11.96 29.97
CA ASN A 316 8.30 -11.96 28.69
C ASN A 316 7.43 -12.40 27.51
N ARG A 317 6.14 -12.03 27.52
CA ARG A 317 5.12 -12.54 26.60
C ARG A 317 4.54 -11.43 25.71
N LEU A 318 4.50 -11.72 24.40
CA LEU A 318 3.72 -10.99 23.40
C LEU A 318 2.41 -11.73 23.11
N SER A 319 1.31 -11.02 22.97
CA SER A 319 0.03 -11.61 22.55
C SER A 319 -0.65 -10.70 21.53
N ASP A 320 -0.88 -11.19 20.31
CA ASP A 320 -1.74 -10.53 19.32
C ASP A 320 -3.17 -11.10 19.41
N HIS A 321 -4.13 -10.23 19.69
CA HIS A 321 -5.51 -10.63 19.99
C HIS A 321 -6.34 -10.91 18.75
N ARG A 322 -5.91 -10.45 17.57
CA ARG A 322 -6.64 -10.63 16.31
C ARG A 322 -6.56 -12.08 15.80
N VAL A 323 -5.39 -12.69 15.98
CA VAL A 323 -5.08 -14.06 15.49
C VAL A 323 -4.77 -15.04 16.62
N ASN A 324 -4.95 -14.62 17.88
CA ASN A 324 -4.60 -15.40 19.08
C ASN A 324 -3.12 -15.85 19.11
N TYR A 325 -2.23 -15.12 18.46
CA TYR A 325 -0.80 -15.39 18.47
C TYR A 325 -0.21 -15.09 19.84
N LYS A 326 0.63 -15.99 20.36
CA LYS A 326 1.35 -15.80 21.63
C LYS A 326 2.80 -16.27 21.46
N ALA A 327 3.73 -15.48 21.98
CA ALA A 327 5.16 -15.81 21.99
C ALA A 327 5.80 -15.35 23.30
N ASN A 328 6.69 -16.17 23.86
CA ASN A 328 7.40 -15.91 25.13
C ASN A 328 8.83 -15.43 24.86
N ASN A 329 8.99 -14.49 23.92
CA ASN A 329 10.26 -13.92 23.48
C ASN A 329 10.15 -12.40 23.29
N LEU A 330 9.42 -11.72 24.17
CA LEU A 330 9.18 -10.28 24.07
C LEU A 330 10.47 -9.47 23.92
N ASP A 331 11.53 -9.84 24.61
CA ASP A 331 12.83 -9.19 24.52
C ASP A 331 13.39 -9.22 23.09
N SER A 332 13.26 -10.35 22.37
CA SER A 332 13.66 -10.46 20.96
C SER A 332 12.79 -9.60 20.07
N VAL A 333 11.48 -9.59 20.31
CA VAL A 333 10.52 -8.77 19.56
C VAL A 333 10.83 -7.28 19.72
N MET A 334 11.08 -6.81 20.95
CA MET A 334 11.48 -5.42 21.20
C MET A 334 12.83 -5.07 20.56
N ASN A 335 13.64 -6.06 20.23
CA ASN A 335 14.88 -5.95 19.46
C ASN A 335 14.67 -6.11 17.93
N GLY A 336 13.43 -5.99 17.46
CA GLY A 336 13.08 -5.99 16.04
C GLY A 336 12.92 -7.39 15.43
N ASP A 337 12.59 -8.42 16.22
CA ASP A 337 12.28 -9.76 15.72
C ASP A 337 10.75 -9.93 15.57
N LEU A 338 10.19 -9.18 14.61
CA LEU A 338 8.74 -9.11 14.35
C LEU A 338 8.26 -10.09 13.29
N GLU A 339 9.16 -10.75 12.56
CA GLU A 339 8.79 -11.52 11.36
C GLU A 339 7.73 -12.59 11.65
N ALA A 340 7.88 -13.36 12.75
CA ALA A 340 6.93 -14.41 13.11
C ALA A 340 5.52 -13.87 13.41
N VAL A 341 5.44 -12.70 14.07
CA VAL A 341 4.16 -12.03 14.38
C VAL A 341 3.51 -11.55 13.09
N ILE A 342 4.27 -10.85 12.25
CA ILE A 342 3.78 -10.30 10.98
C ILE A 342 3.34 -11.43 10.06
N GLN A 343 4.12 -12.52 9.97
CA GLN A 343 3.76 -13.67 9.14
C GLN A 343 2.45 -14.30 9.60
N SER A 344 2.22 -14.43 10.91
CA SER A 344 0.96 -14.97 11.44
C SER A 344 -0.27 -14.13 11.03
N LEU A 345 -0.10 -12.80 10.91
CA LEU A 345 -1.16 -11.88 10.46
C LEU A 345 -1.38 -11.96 8.95
N ILE A 346 -0.30 -12.08 8.17
CA ILE A 346 -0.36 -12.30 6.72
C ILE A 346 -1.09 -13.61 6.41
N ASP A 347 -0.75 -14.69 7.11
CA ASP A 347 -1.36 -16.01 6.92
C ASP A 347 -2.86 -16.01 7.28
N ALA A 348 -3.25 -15.27 8.33
CA ALA A 348 -4.65 -15.09 8.70
C ALA A 348 -5.44 -14.29 7.66
N ASP A 349 -4.88 -13.19 7.15
CA ASP A 349 -5.48 -12.38 6.07
C ASP A 349 -5.64 -13.21 4.79
N ARG A 350 -4.60 -13.99 4.43
CA ARG A 350 -4.64 -14.92 3.31
C ARG A 350 -5.77 -15.94 3.46
N THR A 351 -5.87 -16.57 4.63
CA THR A 351 -6.92 -17.57 4.91
C THR A 351 -8.32 -16.95 4.81
N ALA A 352 -8.50 -15.74 5.33
CA ALA A 352 -9.75 -15.01 5.23
C ALA A 352 -10.13 -14.70 3.77
N LYS A 353 -9.17 -14.27 2.95
CA LYS A 353 -9.39 -13.99 1.51
C LYS A 353 -9.73 -15.24 0.71
N LEU A 354 -9.07 -16.38 0.99
CA LEU A 354 -9.38 -17.66 0.35
C LEU A 354 -10.81 -18.13 0.70
N SER A 355 -11.23 -17.98 1.96
CA SER A 355 -12.58 -18.35 2.39
C SER A 355 -13.66 -17.45 1.77
N ALA A 356 -13.39 -16.15 1.60
CA ALA A 356 -14.30 -15.20 0.96
C ALA A 356 -14.40 -15.40 -0.56
N GLY A 357 -13.33 -15.85 -1.22
CA GLY A 357 -13.32 -16.12 -2.66
C GLY A 357 -14.04 -17.41 -3.06
N ASN A 358 -14.30 -18.31 -2.11
CA ASN A 358 -15.02 -19.57 -2.32
C ASN A 358 -16.52 -19.47 -2.01
N SER A 359 -17.03 -18.32 -1.59
CA SER A 359 -18.45 -18.01 -1.33
C SER A 359 -19.06 -17.25 -2.50
#